data_6f27b3ece23d7c9a35daa14bbb115dca
#
_entry.id   6f27b3ece23d7c9a35daa14bbb115dca
#
_cell.length_a   1.000
_cell.length_b   1.000
_cell.length_c   1.000
_cell.angle_alpha   90.00
_cell.angle_beta   90.00
_cell.angle_gamma   90.00
#
_symmetry.space_group_name_H-M   'P 1'
#
loop_
_entity.id
_entity.type
_entity.pdbx_description
1 polymer ?
#
loop_
_entity_poly.entity_id
_entity_poly.type
_entity_poly.pdbx_seq_one_letter_code
_entity_poly.pdbx_strand_id
1 'polypeptide(L)'
;MRLTENYRSTPEILAAALPGTEAIDGAPRRMETHSPHGAEVRLLTAEGDRAEAIFVAKEIARMVGGIGMLEAQALGAARGARSFGDIAVLYRTRRQAALLEECLAHDGIPCVVTGREDFLLDGEVQAALAWLEGQQEEGKSPAALLEEWTAHHTPSGGVERLRNMAVFFGDVPAFLRNLTIGQEGDLLRRAGLSYAAGAVTLSTLHGAKGLEWPVVFLCGVGEGRIPLERKGLDTDEAEERRLLYVGMTRAREELVLLSGGEPSRFLAGLPLRQDPAHAPVPRPLGVQLSLFK
;
A
#
# COMPACT_ATOMS: atom_id res chain seq x y z
N MET A 1 -31.89 -7.73 3.44
CA MET A 1 -31.33 -7.75 4.81
C MET A 1 -30.21 -6.73 4.86
N ARG A 2 -30.27 -5.74 5.74
CA ARG A 2 -29.19 -4.74 5.93
C ARG A 2 -28.39 -5.14 7.16
N LEU A 3 -27.08 -5.25 7.03
CA LEU A 3 -26.19 -5.46 8.18
C LEU A 3 -26.01 -4.10 8.88
N THR A 4 -26.35 -4.05 10.16
CA THR A 4 -26.29 -2.82 10.98
C THR A 4 -25.18 -2.86 12.02
N GLU A 5 -24.52 -3.99 12.17
CA GLU A 5 -23.45 -4.17 13.15
C GLU A 5 -22.08 -4.27 12.46
N ASN A 6 -21.10 -3.59 13.04
CA ASN A 6 -19.69 -3.61 12.61
C ASN A 6 -18.80 -4.09 13.76
N TYR A 7 -18.00 -5.08 13.50
CA TYR A 7 -17.06 -5.68 14.46
C TYR A 7 -15.59 -5.42 14.08
N ARG A 8 -15.35 -4.63 13.02
CA ARG A 8 -14.03 -4.43 12.43
C ARG A 8 -13.39 -3.11 12.85
N SER A 9 -14.02 -2.02 12.46
CA SER A 9 -13.45 -0.69 12.55
C SER A 9 -13.91 0.05 13.80
N THR A 10 -13.07 0.94 14.30
CA THR A 10 -13.41 1.83 15.42
C THR A 10 -14.55 2.79 15.06
N PRO A 11 -15.24 3.37 16.07
CA PRO A 11 -16.29 4.36 15.85
C PRO A 11 -15.83 5.55 15.00
N GLU A 12 -14.59 6.02 15.19
CA GLU A 12 -14.00 7.16 14.49
C GLU A 12 -13.86 6.89 12.99
N ILE A 13 -13.39 5.68 12.63
CA ILE A 13 -13.28 5.26 11.23
C ILE A 13 -14.65 5.16 10.58
N LEU A 14 -15.63 4.60 11.28
CA LEU A 14 -16.99 4.50 10.75
C LEU A 14 -17.64 5.87 10.59
N ALA A 15 -17.46 6.78 11.56
CA ALA A 15 -17.97 8.13 11.48
C ALA A 15 -17.43 8.91 10.27
N ALA A 16 -16.16 8.65 9.90
CA ALA A 16 -15.56 9.24 8.72
C ALA A 16 -15.98 8.56 7.40
N ALA A 17 -16.24 7.24 7.41
CA ALA A 17 -16.52 6.49 6.18
C ALA A 17 -18.00 6.54 5.76
N LEU A 18 -18.94 6.50 6.72
CA LEU A 18 -20.38 6.36 6.44
C LEU A 18 -20.97 7.51 5.62
N PRO A 19 -20.64 8.81 5.84
CA PRO A 19 -21.22 9.90 5.07
C PRO A 19 -20.99 9.77 3.56
N GLY A 20 -19.86 9.16 3.14
CA GLY A 20 -19.61 8.86 1.73
C GLY A 20 -20.62 7.93 1.08
N THR A 21 -21.20 6.99 1.84
CA THR A 21 -22.22 6.07 1.35
C THR A 21 -23.63 6.68 1.37
N GLU A 22 -23.91 7.60 2.28
CA GLU A 22 -25.18 8.33 2.33
C GLU A 22 -25.36 9.17 1.08
N ALA A 23 -24.29 9.77 0.59
CA ALA A 23 -24.29 10.54 -0.65
C ALA A 23 -24.63 9.70 -1.90
N ILE A 24 -24.50 8.38 -1.84
CA ILE A 24 -24.82 7.46 -2.93
C ILE A 24 -26.29 7.04 -2.87
N ASP A 25 -26.74 6.64 -1.69
CA ASP A 25 -28.07 6.01 -1.50
C ASP A 25 -29.16 7.02 -1.10
N GLY A 26 -28.78 8.25 -0.78
CA GLY A 26 -29.69 9.30 -0.31
C GLY A 26 -30.32 9.05 1.06
N ALA A 27 -29.84 8.05 1.80
CA ALA A 27 -30.38 7.64 3.09
C ALA A 27 -29.24 7.48 4.13
N PRO A 28 -29.39 8.04 5.33
CA PRO A 28 -28.40 7.90 6.38
C PRO A 28 -28.24 6.42 6.75
N ARG A 29 -26.99 5.97 6.78
CA ARG A 29 -26.62 4.64 7.25
C ARG A 29 -26.16 4.72 8.69
N ARG A 30 -26.87 4.01 9.56
CA ARG A 30 -26.41 3.80 10.93
C ARG A 30 -25.81 2.41 11.03
N MET A 31 -24.58 2.36 11.47
CA MET A 31 -23.91 1.11 11.84
C MET A 31 -23.46 1.23 13.29
N GLU A 32 -23.79 0.25 14.10
CA GLU A 32 -23.29 0.15 15.47
C GLU A 32 -21.99 -0.62 15.44
N THR A 33 -20.95 -0.11 16.11
CA THR A 33 -19.68 -0.81 16.24
C THR A 33 -19.49 -1.32 17.66
N HIS A 34 -18.94 -2.52 17.75
CA HIS A 34 -18.55 -3.14 19.00
C HIS A 34 -17.04 -2.99 19.28
N SER A 35 -16.32 -2.34 18.37
CA SER A 35 -14.90 -2.04 18.55
C SER A 35 -14.71 -0.89 19.55
N PRO A 36 -13.65 -0.91 20.36
CA PRO A 36 -13.33 0.18 21.27
C PRO A 36 -13.02 1.46 20.49
N HIS A 37 -13.10 2.62 21.17
CA HIS A 37 -12.66 3.89 20.61
C HIS A 37 -11.19 3.84 20.21
N GLY A 38 -10.89 4.41 19.05
CA GLY A 38 -9.57 4.46 18.43
C GLY A 38 -9.01 5.88 18.29
N ALA A 39 -8.05 6.03 17.39
CA ALA A 39 -7.55 7.34 17.02
C ALA A 39 -8.52 8.04 16.07
N GLU A 40 -8.55 9.37 16.13
CA GLU A 40 -9.21 10.19 15.10
C GLU A 40 -8.61 9.89 13.73
N VAL A 41 -9.47 9.87 12.70
CA VAL A 41 -8.99 9.73 11.33
C VAL A 41 -8.21 10.99 10.93
N ARG A 42 -6.98 10.77 10.47
CA ARG A 42 -6.06 11.86 10.11
C ARG A 42 -6.14 12.16 8.62
N LEU A 43 -6.08 13.44 8.26
CA LEU A 43 -5.88 13.89 6.89
C LEU A 43 -4.60 14.71 6.82
N LEU A 44 -3.65 14.23 6.00
CA LEU A 44 -2.42 14.95 5.66
C LEU A 44 -2.51 15.47 4.24
N THR A 45 -2.24 16.76 4.05
CA THR A 45 -2.04 17.35 2.73
C THR A 45 -0.54 17.58 2.52
N ALA A 46 0.02 16.96 1.47
CA ALA A 46 1.44 17.06 1.12
C ALA A 46 1.65 17.89 -0.16
N GLU A 47 2.86 18.42 -0.34
CA GLU A 47 3.25 19.14 -1.56
C GLU A 47 3.62 18.17 -2.70
N GLY A 48 2.68 17.33 -3.13
CA GLY A 48 2.86 16.36 -4.22
C GLY A 48 3.09 14.93 -3.74
N ASP A 49 3.09 14.01 -4.71
CA ASP A 49 3.13 12.56 -4.50
C ASP A 49 4.38 12.08 -3.77
N ARG A 50 5.51 12.71 -4.08
CA ARG A 50 6.79 12.32 -3.45
C ARG A 50 6.81 12.70 -1.96
N ALA A 51 6.29 13.87 -1.62
CA ALA A 51 6.18 14.29 -0.22
C ALA A 51 5.21 13.40 0.56
N GLU A 52 4.10 13.00 -0.07
CA GLU A 52 3.15 12.03 0.45
C GLU A 52 3.82 10.67 0.74
N ALA A 53 4.56 10.11 -0.23
CA ALA A 53 5.24 8.82 -0.08
C ALA A 53 6.35 8.85 0.98
N ILE A 54 7.12 9.96 1.06
CA ILE A 54 8.13 10.16 2.10
C ILE A 54 7.48 10.23 3.49
N PHE A 55 6.35 10.92 3.62
CA PHE A 55 5.62 10.97 4.89
C PHE A 55 5.19 9.57 5.33
N VAL A 56 4.61 8.78 4.41
CA VAL A 56 4.20 7.40 4.68
C VAL A 56 5.37 6.58 5.21
N ALA A 57 6.52 6.61 4.54
CA ALA A 57 7.70 5.86 4.97
C ALA A 57 8.17 6.27 6.37
N LYS A 58 8.26 7.57 6.65
CA LYS A 58 8.66 8.08 7.97
C LYS A 58 7.67 7.71 9.07
N GLU A 59 6.37 7.81 8.77
CA GLU A 59 5.34 7.50 9.76
C GLU A 59 5.31 6.00 10.07
N ILE A 60 5.49 5.13 9.07
CA ILE A 60 5.65 3.69 9.26
C ILE A 60 6.88 3.38 10.10
N ALA A 61 8.04 3.99 9.78
CA ALA A 61 9.25 3.82 10.57
C ALA A 61 9.04 4.22 12.03
N ARG A 62 8.32 5.32 12.28
CA ARG A 62 7.95 5.78 13.61
C ARG A 62 7.05 4.78 14.34
N MET A 63 6.06 4.21 13.66
CA MET A 63 5.12 3.25 14.26
C MET A 63 5.77 1.92 14.62
N VAL A 64 6.75 1.46 13.83
CA VAL A 64 7.41 0.16 13.99
C VAL A 64 8.72 0.28 14.78
N GLY A 65 9.47 1.37 14.58
CA GLY A 65 10.79 1.56 15.19
C GLY A 65 10.80 1.82 16.70
N GLY A 66 9.63 1.86 17.30
CA GLY A 66 9.46 2.21 18.70
C GLY A 66 9.66 3.70 18.91
N ILE A 67 8.65 4.33 19.42
CA ILE A 67 8.68 5.70 19.94
C ILE A 67 9.92 5.80 20.85
N GLY A 68 10.71 6.86 20.71
CA GLY A 68 11.78 7.14 21.66
C GLY A 68 11.26 7.03 23.09
N MET A 69 12.06 6.49 24.01
CA MET A 69 11.62 6.12 25.38
C MET A 69 10.82 7.23 26.11
N LEU A 70 11.03 8.49 25.71
CA LEU A 70 10.30 9.67 26.23
C LEU A 70 8.88 9.82 25.67
N GLU A 71 8.65 9.47 24.41
CA GLU A 71 7.31 9.51 23.79
C GLU A 71 6.46 8.31 24.19
N ALA A 72 7.09 7.16 24.43
CA ALA A 72 6.41 5.96 24.95
C ALA A 72 5.80 6.22 26.34
N GLN A 73 6.46 7.02 27.19
CA GLN A 73 5.93 7.46 28.48
C GLN A 73 4.81 8.48 28.35
N ALA A 74 4.85 9.37 27.35
CA ALA A 74 3.83 10.41 27.14
C ALA A 74 2.52 9.87 26.52
N LEU A 75 2.60 8.80 25.70
CA LEU A 75 1.43 8.22 25.01
C LEU A 75 0.73 7.09 25.78
N GLY A 76 1.21 6.76 26.99
CA GLY A 76 0.67 5.69 27.82
C GLY A 76 0.90 4.32 27.19
N ALA A 77 1.24 3.34 27.99
CA ALA A 77 1.60 1.96 27.61
C ALA A 77 0.50 1.15 26.86
N ALA A 78 -0.50 1.80 26.27
CA ALA A 78 -1.71 1.18 25.74
C ALA A 78 -1.63 0.75 24.27
N ARG A 79 -0.61 1.18 23.50
CA ARG A 79 -0.43 0.75 22.11
C ARG A 79 0.86 -0.06 22.00
N GLY A 80 0.73 -1.37 21.85
CA GLY A 80 1.86 -2.26 21.57
C GLY A 80 2.62 -1.81 20.31
N ALA A 81 3.93 -2.10 20.22
CA ALA A 81 4.72 -1.86 19.02
C ALA A 81 4.05 -2.52 17.81
N ARG A 82 3.90 -1.77 16.72
CA ARG A 82 3.35 -2.28 15.46
C ARG A 82 4.40 -3.10 14.73
N SER A 83 3.97 -4.13 14.03
CA SER A 83 4.79 -4.83 13.05
C SER A 83 4.54 -4.26 11.65
N PHE A 84 5.46 -4.44 10.73
CA PHE A 84 5.24 -4.06 9.33
C PHE A 84 4.02 -4.75 8.72
N GLY A 85 3.71 -5.99 9.15
CA GLY A 85 2.55 -6.75 8.70
C GLY A 85 1.20 -6.18 9.18
N ASP A 86 1.19 -5.32 10.20
CA ASP A 86 -0.02 -4.64 10.68
C ASP A 86 -0.43 -3.46 9.80
N ILE A 87 0.40 -3.09 8.82
CA ILE A 87 0.28 -1.85 8.07
C ILE A 87 0.02 -2.12 6.60
N ALA A 88 -1.00 -1.46 6.05
CA ALA A 88 -1.24 -1.41 4.62
C ALA A 88 -1.22 0.02 4.08
N VAL A 89 -0.69 0.17 2.88
CA VAL A 89 -0.76 1.41 2.10
C VAL A 89 -1.64 1.15 0.88
N LEU A 90 -2.79 1.79 0.84
CA LEU A 90 -3.77 1.64 -0.22
C LEU A 90 -3.73 2.84 -1.17
N TYR A 91 -3.90 2.58 -2.45
CA TYR A 91 -3.89 3.62 -3.50
C TYR A 91 -4.87 3.30 -4.61
N ARG A 92 -5.23 4.33 -5.40
CA ARG A 92 -6.23 4.20 -6.47
C ARG A 92 -5.68 3.53 -7.72
N THR A 93 -4.45 3.83 -8.12
CA THR A 93 -3.84 3.36 -9.36
C THR A 93 -2.49 2.69 -9.13
N ARG A 94 -2.19 1.64 -9.91
CA ARG A 94 -0.91 0.90 -9.84
C ARG A 94 0.32 1.80 -10.04
N ARG A 95 0.16 2.94 -10.73
CA ARG A 95 1.25 3.89 -10.95
C ARG A 95 1.82 4.49 -9.66
N GLN A 96 1.00 4.60 -8.61
CA GLN A 96 1.43 5.13 -7.32
C GLN A 96 2.35 4.15 -6.56
N ALA A 97 2.25 2.84 -6.84
CA ALA A 97 3.02 1.81 -6.16
C ALA A 97 4.54 2.01 -6.28
N ALA A 98 5.04 2.33 -7.47
CA ALA A 98 6.47 2.44 -7.70
C ALA A 98 7.15 3.51 -6.83
N LEU A 99 6.51 4.66 -6.67
CA LEU A 99 7.02 5.74 -5.84
C LEU A 99 6.98 5.38 -4.35
N LEU A 100 5.90 4.73 -3.90
CA LEU A 100 5.78 4.24 -2.53
C LEU A 100 6.84 3.19 -2.22
N GLU A 101 7.09 2.23 -3.12
CA GLU A 101 8.15 1.25 -2.98
C GLU A 101 9.53 1.89 -2.90
N GLU A 102 9.83 2.86 -3.79
CA GLU A 102 11.10 3.59 -3.78
C GLU A 102 11.35 4.24 -2.42
N CYS A 103 10.34 4.95 -1.88
CA CYS A 103 10.46 5.65 -0.61
C CYS A 103 10.57 4.68 0.58
N LEU A 104 9.80 3.60 0.60
CA LEU A 104 9.88 2.58 1.66
C LEU A 104 11.22 1.85 1.62
N ALA A 105 11.70 1.47 0.43
CA ALA A 105 13.00 0.83 0.27
C ALA A 105 14.16 1.74 0.69
N HIS A 106 14.07 3.04 0.41
CA HIS A 106 15.07 4.02 0.84
C HIS A 106 15.21 4.07 2.37
N ASP A 107 14.13 3.92 3.09
CA ASP A 107 14.11 3.92 4.57
C ASP A 107 14.25 2.50 5.17
N GLY A 108 14.58 1.50 4.33
CA GLY A 108 14.80 0.11 4.75
C GLY A 108 13.52 -0.62 5.19
N ILE A 109 12.35 -0.15 4.79
CA ILE A 109 11.06 -0.72 5.15
C ILE A 109 10.67 -1.82 4.16
N PRO A 110 10.56 -3.09 4.58
CA PRO A 110 10.14 -4.17 3.70
C PRO A 110 8.68 -3.99 3.28
N CYS A 111 8.39 -4.14 1.99
CA CYS A 111 7.03 -4.04 1.48
C CYS A 111 6.74 -5.09 0.39
N VAL A 112 5.45 -5.43 0.25
CA VAL A 112 4.93 -6.35 -0.77
C VAL A 112 3.79 -5.66 -1.52
N VAL A 113 3.90 -5.59 -2.85
CA VAL A 113 2.85 -5.03 -3.73
C VAL A 113 1.91 -6.13 -4.16
N THR A 114 0.65 -6.08 -3.69
CA THR A 114 -0.37 -7.05 -4.08
C THR A 114 -0.81 -6.84 -5.53
N GLY A 115 -1.14 -7.93 -6.22
CA GLY A 115 -1.53 -7.90 -7.64
C GLY A 115 -0.35 -7.67 -8.59
N ARG A 116 0.89 -7.68 -8.07
CA ARG A 116 2.09 -7.82 -8.89
C ARG A 116 2.24 -9.27 -9.35
N GLU A 117 1.70 -10.17 -8.58
CA GLU A 117 1.67 -11.62 -8.81
C GLU A 117 0.69 -12.02 -9.95
N ASP A 118 -0.26 -11.15 -10.32
CA ASP A 118 -1.14 -11.39 -11.49
C ASP A 118 -0.34 -11.61 -12.77
N PHE A 119 0.88 -11.06 -12.87
CA PHE A 119 1.75 -11.31 -14.02
C PHE A 119 2.25 -12.76 -14.08
N LEU A 120 2.35 -13.44 -12.94
CA LEU A 120 2.72 -14.85 -12.89
C LEU A 120 1.64 -15.76 -13.51
N LEU A 121 0.40 -15.27 -13.63
CA LEU A 121 -0.70 -15.95 -14.30
C LEU A 121 -0.73 -15.71 -15.82
N ASP A 122 0.10 -14.78 -16.30
CA ASP A 122 0.25 -14.51 -17.72
C ASP A 122 0.79 -15.77 -18.46
N GLY A 123 0.18 -16.12 -19.57
CA GLY A 123 0.52 -17.35 -20.29
C GLY A 123 1.98 -17.42 -20.75
N GLU A 124 2.58 -16.27 -21.15
CA GLU A 124 3.99 -16.22 -21.55
C GLU A 124 4.92 -16.33 -20.33
N VAL A 125 4.53 -15.73 -19.21
CA VAL A 125 5.28 -15.86 -17.95
C VAL A 125 5.26 -17.32 -17.48
N GLN A 126 4.11 -17.97 -17.54
CA GLN A 126 3.98 -19.40 -17.21
C GLN A 126 4.84 -20.27 -18.14
N ALA A 127 4.88 -19.96 -19.44
CA ALA A 127 5.74 -20.65 -20.39
C ALA A 127 7.23 -20.45 -20.08
N ALA A 128 7.63 -19.22 -19.74
CA ALA A 128 9.01 -18.91 -19.36
C ALA A 128 9.41 -19.59 -18.04
N LEU A 129 8.51 -19.69 -17.06
CA LEU A 129 8.74 -20.38 -15.79
C LEU A 129 8.88 -21.91 -16.00
N ALA A 130 7.97 -22.51 -16.77
CA ALA A 130 8.04 -23.94 -17.09
C ALA A 130 9.33 -24.27 -17.85
N TRP A 131 9.79 -23.38 -18.73
CA TRP A 131 11.07 -23.54 -19.41
C TRP A 131 12.25 -23.46 -18.46
N LEU A 132 12.25 -22.46 -17.51
CA LEU A 132 13.28 -22.34 -16.48
C LEU A 132 13.35 -23.57 -15.56
N GLU A 133 12.21 -24.15 -15.19
CA GLU A 133 12.16 -25.38 -14.39
C GLU A 133 12.87 -26.55 -15.09
N GLY A 134 12.82 -26.59 -16.43
CA GLY A 134 13.52 -27.57 -17.23
C GLY A 134 15.03 -27.34 -17.43
N GLN A 135 15.51 -26.11 -17.15
CA GLN A 135 16.89 -25.65 -17.38
C GLN A 135 17.73 -25.62 -16.09
N GLN A 136 17.65 -26.66 -15.26
CA GLN A 136 18.45 -26.76 -14.04
C GLN A 136 19.94 -27.10 -14.32
N GLU A 137 20.53 -26.53 -15.37
CA GLU A 137 21.94 -26.65 -15.64
C GLU A 137 22.78 -25.90 -14.60
N GLU A 138 23.76 -26.61 -14.04
CA GLU A 138 24.70 -26.01 -13.08
C GLU A 138 25.47 -24.84 -13.73
N GLY A 139 25.36 -23.65 -13.13
CA GLY A 139 26.21 -22.49 -13.42
C GLY A 139 25.60 -21.35 -14.22
N LYS A 140 24.37 -21.44 -14.74
CA LYS A 140 23.69 -20.31 -15.37
C LYS A 140 22.75 -19.61 -14.38
N SER A 141 22.82 -18.29 -14.29
CA SER A 141 21.87 -17.50 -13.49
C SER A 141 20.48 -17.48 -14.16
N PRO A 142 19.39 -17.36 -13.38
CA PRO A 142 18.03 -17.28 -13.94
C PRO A 142 17.85 -16.08 -14.87
N ALA A 143 18.58 -14.99 -14.66
CA ALA A 143 18.56 -13.83 -15.55
C ALA A 143 19.17 -14.16 -16.93
N ALA A 144 20.30 -14.85 -16.98
CA ALA A 144 20.94 -15.24 -18.23
C ALA A 144 20.09 -16.24 -19.02
N LEU A 145 19.43 -17.18 -18.33
CA LEU A 145 18.51 -18.13 -18.94
C LEU A 145 17.28 -17.41 -19.53
N LEU A 146 16.67 -16.47 -18.79
CA LEU A 146 15.53 -15.69 -19.29
C LEU A 146 15.92 -14.80 -20.49
N GLU A 147 17.14 -14.32 -20.54
CA GLU A 147 17.67 -13.58 -21.69
C GLU A 147 17.78 -14.49 -22.92
N GLU A 148 18.22 -15.73 -22.75
CA GLU A 148 18.25 -16.76 -23.80
C GLU A 148 16.83 -17.10 -24.27
N TRP A 149 15.86 -17.26 -23.35
CA TRP A 149 14.47 -17.50 -23.70
C TRP A 149 13.86 -16.33 -24.50
N THR A 150 14.12 -15.08 -24.10
CA THR A 150 13.61 -13.88 -24.77
C THR A 150 14.23 -13.66 -26.16
N ALA A 151 15.41 -14.22 -26.45
CA ALA A 151 16.01 -14.17 -27.77
C ALA A 151 15.16 -14.87 -28.85
N HIS A 152 14.31 -15.82 -28.43
CA HIS A 152 13.45 -16.61 -29.32
C HIS A 152 11.95 -16.26 -29.20
N HIS A 153 11.57 -15.35 -28.30
CA HIS A 153 10.20 -14.95 -28.02
C HIS A 153 10.11 -13.43 -27.91
N THR A 154 9.00 -12.85 -28.34
CA THR A 154 8.74 -11.42 -28.12
C THR A 154 8.27 -11.28 -26.66
N PRO A 155 9.06 -10.68 -25.75
CA PRO A 155 8.72 -10.69 -24.34
C PRO A 155 7.53 -9.77 -24.05
N SER A 156 6.52 -10.27 -23.32
CA SER A 156 5.49 -9.45 -22.69
C SER A 156 6.05 -8.62 -21.54
N GLY A 157 5.33 -7.59 -21.12
CA GLY A 157 5.70 -6.83 -19.93
C GLY A 157 5.82 -7.66 -18.66
N GLY A 158 5.16 -8.84 -18.62
CA GLY A 158 5.27 -9.84 -17.55
C GLY A 158 6.63 -10.52 -17.55
N VAL A 159 7.09 -10.98 -18.71
CA VAL A 159 8.39 -11.64 -18.86
C VAL A 159 9.55 -10.68 -18.60
N GLU A 160 9.42 -9.40 -19.01
CA GLU A 160 10.44 -8.40 -18.65
C GLU A 160 10.54 -8.17 -17.13
N ARG A 161 9.42 -8.18 -16.42
CA ARG A 161 9.42 -8.12 -14.95
C ARG A 161 10.08 -9.34 -14.34
N LEU A 162 9.77 -10.55 -14.85
CA LEU A 162 10.39 -11.78 -14.41
C LEU A 162 11.91 -11.71 -14.55
N ARG A 163 12.39 -11.23 -15.69
CA ARG A 163 13.82 -11.03 -15.96
C ARG A 163 14.47 -10.05 -14.98
N ASN A 164 13.83 -8.90 -14.73
CA ASN A 164 14.34 -7.90 -13.79
C ASN A 164 14.41 -8.44 -12.34
N MET A 165 13.48 -9.29 -11.95
CA MET A 165 13.52 -9.96 -10.65
C MET A 165 14.64 -11.03 -10.61
N ALA A 166 14.86 -11.73 -11.68
CA ALA A 166 15.86 -12.81 -11.78
C ALA A 166 17.31 -12.34 -11.56
N VAL A 167 17.61 -11.06 -11.82
CA VAL A 167 18.96 -10.48 -11.66
C VAL A 167 19.46 -10.59 -10.21
N PHE A 168 18.56 -10.62 -9.23
CA PHE A 168 18.92 -10.69 -7.81
C PHE A 168 19.21 -12.10 -7.30
N PHE A 169 19.10 -13.14 -8.17
CA PHE A 169 19.26 -14.52 -7.78
C PHE A 169 20.42 -15.18 -8.57
N GLY A 170 21.26 -15.92 -7.83
CA GLY A 170 22.40 -16.63 -8.41
C GLY A 170 22.03 -17.97 -9.06
N ASP A 171 20.91 -18.58 -8.63
CA ASP A 171 20.48 -19.89 -9.09
C ASP A 171 18.96 -19.95 -9.30
N VAL A 172 18.54 -20.85 -10.22
CA VAL A 172 17.12 -21.05 -10.59
C VAL A 172 16.27 -21.56 -9.41
N PRO A 173 16.72 -22.55 -8.61
CA PRO A 173 15.93 -23.02 -7.48
C PRO A 173 15.62 -21.93 -6.44
N ALA A 174 16.57 -21.05 -6.12
CA ALA A 174 16.35 -19.93 -5.21
C ALA A 174 15.35 -18.93 -5.78
N PHE A 175 15.45 -18.64 -7.08
CA PHE A 175 14.52 -17.77 -7.78
C PHE A 175 13.10 -18.31 -7.79
N LEU A 176 12.91 -19.58 -8.18
CA LEU A 176 11.60 -20.23 -8.23
C LEU A 176 10.97 -20.32 -6.83
N ARG A 177 11.75 -20.71 -5.81
CA ARG A 177 11.27 -20.71 -4.42
C ARG A 177 10.75 -19.34 -3.99
N ASN A 178 11.44 -18.27 -4.36
CA ASN A 178 11.01 -16.90 -4.01
C ASN A 178 9.68 -16.53 -4.66
N LEU A 179 9.46 -16.95 -5.91
CA LEU A 179 8.18 -16.76 -6.61
C LEU A 179 7.05 -17.60 -5.97
N THR A 180 7.34 -18.84 -5.55
CA THR A 180 6.37 -19.75 -4.92
C THR A 180 5.97 -19.25 -3.53
N ILE A 181 6.90 -18.67 -2.74
CA ILE A 181 6.60 -18.06 -1.45
C ILE A 181 5.57 -16.94 -1.61
N GLY A 182 5.64 -16.17 -2.70
CA GLY A 182 4.58 -15.20 -3.05
C GLY A 182 3.21 -15.86 -3.23
N GLN A 183 3.14 -16.99 -3.94
CA GLN A 183 1.89 -17.72 -4.16
C GLN A 183 1.33 -18.38 -2.89
N GLU A 184 2.18 -18.92 -2.02
CA GLU A 184 1.77 -19.41 -0.71
C GLU A 184 1.20 -18.31 0.15
N GLY A 185 1.79 -17.11 0.13
CA GLY A 185 1.25 -15.92 0.77
C GLY A 185 -0.17 -15.58 0.29
N ASP A 186 -0.49 -15.76 -0.98
CA ASP A 186 -1.83 -15.53 -1.53
C ASP A 186 -2.83 -16.63 -1.18
N LEU A 187 -2.40 -17.89 -1.10
CA LEU A 187 -3.23 -18.98 -0.60
C LEU A 187 -3.57 -18.79 0.89
N LEU A 188 -2.62 -18.35 1.69
CA LEU A 188 -2.81 -18.02 3.10
C LEU A 188 -3.74 -16.80 3.27
N ARG A 189 -3.67 -15.80 2.37
CA ARG A 189 -4.59 -14.65 2.36
C ARG A 189 -6.02 -15.07 2.02
N ARG A 190 -6.23 -15.94 1.03
CA ARG A 190 -7.54 -16.50 0.68
C ARG A 190 -8.14 -17.35 1.80
N ALA A 191 -7.29 -17.96 2.62
CA ALA A 191 -7.70 -18.73 3.81
C ALA A 191 -7.93 -17.86 5.07
N GLY A 192 -7.86 -16.52 4.97
CA GLY A 192 -8.02 -15.61 6.11
C GLY A 192 -6.84 -15.62 7.09
N LEU A 193 -5.70 -16.20 6.71
CA LEU A 193 -4.50 -16.31 7.52
C LEU A 193 -3.42 -15.34 7.04
N SER A 194 -3.08 -14.44 7.93
CA SER A 194 -1.88 -13.61 8.09
C SER A 194 -1.02 -13.30 6.86
N TYR A 195 -0.98 -12.00 6.56
CA TYR A 195 0.01 -11.24 5.79
C TYR A 195 1.44 -11.75 6.00
N ALA A 196 2.32 -11.52 5.01
CA ALA A 196 3.74 -11.74 5.18
C ALA A 196 4.17 -11.09 6.50
N ALA A 197 4.32 -11.90 7.54
CA ALA A 197 4.66 -11.43 8.88
C ALA A 197 6.02 -10.75 8.78
N GLY A 198 6.01 -9.41 8.67
CA GLY A 198 7.23 -8.61 8.57
C GLY A 198 7.34 -7.68 7.35
N ALA A 199 6.30 -7.48 6.54
CA ALA A 199 6.32 -6.53 5.43
C ALA A 199 5.04 -5.69 5.35
N VAL A 200 5.17 -4.43 4.95
CA VAL A 200 4.05 -3.51 4.66
C VAL A 200 3.34 -3.96 3.38
N THR A 201 2.01 -4.01 3.42
CA THR A 201 1.23 -4.36 2.22
C THR A 201 0.92 -3.11 1.40
N LEU A 202 1.36 -3.08 0.16
CA LEU A 202 0.98 -2.09 -0.84
C LEU A 202 -0.12 -2.67 -1.74
N SER A 203 -1.30 -2.04 -1.79
CA SER A 203 -2.44 -2.57 -2.57
C SER A 203 -3.26 -1.49 -3.24
N THR A 204 -3.88 -1.82 -4.36
CA THR A 204 -4.94 -0.96 -4.89
C THR A 204 -6.19 -1.07 -4.02
N LEU A 205 -7.03 -0.03 -4.02
CA LEU A 205 -8.33 -0.06 -3.33
C LEU A 205 -9.19 -1.27 -3.75
N HIS A 206 -9.15 -1.65 -5.03
CA HIS A 206 -9.85 -2.84 -5.53
C HIS A 206 -9.25 -4.13 -4.99
N GLY A 207 -7.91 -4.24 -4.97
CA GLY A 207 -7.20 -5.40 -4.46
C GLY A 207 -7.36 -5.61 -2.95
N ALA A 208 -7.67 -4.55 -2.22
CA ALA A 208 -7.88 -4.59 -0.78
C ALA A 208 -9.26 -5.13 -0.36
N LYS A 209 -10.16 -5.40 -1.34
CA LYS A 209 -11.50 -5.92 -1.03
C LYS A 209 -11.41 -7.28 -0.33
N GLY A 210 -12.06 -7.41 0.82
CA GLY A 210 -12.05 -8.63 1.63
C GLY A 210 -10.88 -8.73 2.62
N LEU A 211 -9.91 -7.82 2.54
CA LEU A 211 -8.78 -7.75 3.46
C LEU A 211 -9.02 -6.70 4.55
N GLU A 212 -8.20 -6.72 5.61
CA GLU A 212 -8.26 -5.73 6.70
C GLU A 212 -6.93 -5.68 7.44
N TRP A 213 -6.58 -4.50 7.98
CA TRP A 213 -5.34 -4.26 8.70
C TRP A 213 -5.56 -3.38 9.94
N PRO A 214 -4.76 -3.53 10.99
CA PRO A 214 -4.79 -2.61 12.13
C PRO A 214 -4.61 -1.15 11.69
N VAL A 215 -3.64 -0.87 10.80
CA VAL A 215 -3.32 0.46 10.31
C VAL A 215 -3.42 0.52 8.80
N VAL A 216 -4.12 1.53 8.29
CA VAL A 216 -4.21 1.80 6.85
C VAL A 216 -3.82 3.23 6.54
N PHE A 217 -2.88 3.38 5.61
CA PHE A 217 -2.60 4.62 4.91
C PHE A 217 -3.33 4.58 3.56
N LEU A 218 -4.16 5.57 3.28
CA LEU A 218 -4.88 5.68 2.01
C LEU A 218 -4.32 6.88 1.24
N CYS A 219 -3.51 6.59 0.23
CA CYS A 219 -2.73 7.56 -0.53
C CYS A 219 -3.45 8.08 -1.77
N GLY A 220 -3.18 9.34 -2.11
CA GLY A 220 -3.73 9.99 -3.29
C GLY A 220 -5.21 10.29 -3.19
N VAL A 221 -5.72 10.60 -2.00
CA VAL A 221 -7.12 11.02 -1.80
C VAL A 221 -7.27 12.50 -2.14
N GLY A 222 -6.98 12.83 -3.41
CA GLY A 222 -7.02 14.19 -3.94
C GLY A 222 -7.88 14.29 -5.19
N GLU A 223 -8.23 15.52 -5.58
CA GLU A 223 -8.99 15.82 -6.78
C GLU A 223 -8.34 15.22 -8.03
N GLY A 224 -9.18 14.68 -8.92
CA GLY A 224 -8.75 13.99 -10.15
C GLY A 224 -8.19 12.58 -9.95
N ARG A 225 -7.99 12.15 -8.70
CA ARG A 225 -7.51 10.80 -8.35
C ARG A 225 -8.56 9.96 -7.62
N ILE A 226 -9.25 10.57 -6.67
CA ILE A 226 -10.44 10.04 -6.02
C ILE A 226 -11.42 11.21 -5.89
N PRO A 227 -12.43 11.29 -6.77
CA PRO A 227 -12.73 10.40 -7.90
C PRO A 227 -11.65 10.41 -8.98
N LEU A 228 -11.45 9.24 -9.64
CA LEU A 228 -10.51 9.14 -10.74
C LEU A 228 -11.10 9.78 -11.99
N GLU A 229 -10.53 10.91 -12.39
CA GLU A 229 -10.92 11.62 -13.59
C GLU A 229 -9.97 11.26 -14.75
N ARG A 230 -10.54 10.89 -15.87
CA ARG A 230 -9.78 10.63 -17.11
C ARG A 230 -10.34 11.46 -18.25
N LYS A 231 -9.47 12.11 -18.98
CA LYS A 231 -9.85 12.94 -20.13
C LYS A 231 -10.67 12.12 -21.12
N GLY A 232 -11.91 12.58 -21.40
CA GLY A 232 -12.82 11.95 -22.36
C GLY A 232 -13.60 10.74 -21.86
N LEU A 233 -13.59 10.48 -20.56
CA LEU A 233 -14.42 9.44 -19.92
C LEU A 233 -15.22 10.06 -18.78
N ASP A 234 -16.51 9.71 -18.70
CA ASP A 234 -17.34 10.08 -17.57
C ASP A 234 -16.92 9.28 -16.33
N THR A 235 -16.82 9.96 -15.20
CA THR A 235 -16.48 9.35 -13.93
C THR A 235 -17.76 8.94 -13.21
N ASP A 236 -17.88 7.66 -12.87
CA ASP A 236 -18.94 7.18 -11.96
C ASP A 236 -18.58 7.55 -10.51
N GLU A 237 -19.03 8.73 -10.07
CA GLU A 237 -18.78 9.20 -8.71
C GLU A 237 -19.36 8.26 -7.64
N ALA A 238 -20.45 7.58 -7.92
CA ALA A 238 -21.05 6.66 -6.96
C ALA A 238 -20.12 5.44 -6.74
N GLU A 239 -19.52 4.92 -7.81
CA GLU A 239 -18.56 3.83 -7.70
C GLU A 239 -17.25 4.29 -7.02
N GLU A 240 -16.75 5.49 -7.34
CA GLU A 240 -15.57 6.04 -6.67
C GLU A 240 -15.79 6.29 -5.17
N ARG A 241 -16.99 6.73 -4.76
CA ARG A 241 -17.36 6.84 -3.34
C ARG A 241 -17.43 5.48 -2.66
N ARG A 242 -18.00 4.45 -3.33
CA ARG A 242 -18.01 3.08 -2.79
C ARG A 242 -16.59 2.57 -2.60
N LEU A 243 -15.72 2.84 -3.55
CA LEU A 243 -14.34 2.42 -3.52
C LEU A 243 -13.56 3.10 -2.38
N LEU A 244 -13.76 4.41 -2.18
CA LEU A 244 -13.19 5.13 -1.05
C LEU A 244 -13.70 4.55 0.28
N TYR A 245 -15.00 4.33 0.42
CA TYR A 245 -15.60 3.68 1.59
C TYR A 245 -14.97 2.31 1.86
N VAL A 246 -14.81 1.47 0.82
CA VAL A 246 -14.15 0.18 0.95
C VAL A 246 -12.73 0.35 1.48
N GLY A 247 -11.95 1.29 0.92
CA GLY A 247 -10.59 1.57 1.39
C GLY A 247 -10.53 2.00 2.85
N MET A 248 -11.37 2.97 3.24
CA MET A 248 -11.43 3.47 4.62
C MET A 248 -11.77 2.36 5.62
N THR A 249 -12.76 1.51 5.28
CA THR A 249 -13.20 0.39 6.12
C THR A 249 -12.27 -0.82 6.11
N ARG A 250 -11.11 -0.75 5.45
CA ARG A 250 -10.03 -1.76 5.61
C ARG A 250 -9.25 -1.55 6.88
N ALA A 251 -9.27 -0.34 7.44
CA ALA A 251 -8.66 -0.02 8.72
C ALA A 251 -9.50 -0.58 9.88
N ARG A 252 -8.81 -1.22 10.83
CA ARG A 252 -9.42 -1.69 12.08
C ARG A 252 -9.28 -0.67 13.19
N GLU A 253 -8.10 -0.08 13.36
CA GLU A 253 -7.72 0.71 14.52
C GLU A 253 -7.28 2.13 14.16
N GLU A 254 -6.55 2.31 13.06
CA GLU A 254 -6.00 3.60 12.68
C GLU A 254 -6.08 3.82 11.16
N LEU A 255 -6.59 4.98 10.76
CA LEU A 255 -6.72 5.39 9.36
C LEU A 255 -6.06 6.75 9.14
N VAL A 256 -5.15 6.80 8.18
CA VAL A 256 -4.51 8.02 7.72
C VAL A 256 -4.82 8.23 6.24
N LEU A 257 -5.50 9.33 5.92
CA LEU A 257 -5.78 9.76 4.55
C LEU A 257 -4.69 10.74 4.11
N LEU A 258 -4.22 10.59 2.88
CA LEU A 258 -3.17 11.45 2.33
C LEU A 258 -3.57 12.01 0.97
N SER A 259 -3.27 13.29 0.77
CA SER A 259 -3.42 13.96 -0.51
C SER A 259 -2.11 14.64 -0.90
N GLY A 260 -1.60 14.34 -2.07
CA GLY A 260 -0.43 15.01 -2.66
C GLY A 260 -0.80 16.32 -3.40
N GLY A 261 -1.84 17.00 -2.99
CA GLY A 261 -2.36 18.23 -3.56
C GLY A 261 -3.69 18.62 -2.94
N GLU A 262 -4.60 19.17 -3.73
CA GLU A 262 -5.94 19.51 -3.25
C GLU A 262 -6.69 18.25 -2.78
N PRO A 263 -7.16 18.21 -1.51
CA PRO A 263 -7.93 17.07 -1.01
C PRO A 263 -9.20 16.83 -1.81
N SER A 264 -9.57 15.58 -1.96
CA SER A 264 -10.79 15.16 -2.65
C SER A 264 -12.03 15.84 -2.08
N ARG A 265 -12.93 16.28 -2.96
CA ARG A 265 -14.28 16.77 -2.59
C ARG A 265 -15.09 15.75 -1.79
N PHE A 266 -14.73 14.46 -1.87
CA PHE A 266 -15.38 13.41 -1.08
C PHE A 266 -15.05 13.46 0.40
N LEU A 267 -14.02 14.20 0.79
CA LEU A 267 -13.62 14.40 2.19
C LEU A 267 -14.30 15.60 2.85
N ALA A 268 -15.04 16.39 2.07
CA ALA A 268 -15.71 17.58 2.59
C ALA A 268 -16.73 17.23 3.69
N GLY A 269 -16.61 17.86 4.85
CA GLY A 269 -17.54 17.68 5.98
C GLY A 269 -17.33 16.39 6.79
N LEU A 270 -16.34 15.55 6.47
CA LEU A 270 -16.00 14.39 7.28
C LEU A 270 -15.28 14.79 8.58
N PRO A 271 -15.49 14.06 9.68
CA PRO A 271 -14.81 14.31 10.95
C PRO A 271 -13.34 13.86 10.88
N LEU A 272 -12.49 14.70 10.30
CA LEU A 272 -11.08 14.42 10.09
C LEU A 272 -10.21 15.39 10.89
N ARG A 273 -9.18 14.86 11.57
CA ARG A 273 -8.13 15.67 12.14
C ARG A 273 -7.14 16.07 11.04
N GLN A 274 -7.01 17.36 10.82
CA GLN A 274 -6.02 17.90 9.88
C GLN A 274 -4.64 17.83 10.50
N ASP A 275 -3.73 17.11 9.86
CA ASP A 275 -2.33 17.16 10.23
C ASP A 275 -1.63 18.28 9.47
N PRO A 276 -0.77 19.09 10.14
CA PRO A 276 -0.03 20.15 9.46
C PRO A 276 0.84 19.54 8.35
N ALA A 277 0.84 20.18 7.18
CA ALA A 277 1.77 19.82 6.12
C ALA A 277 3.20 19.83 6.70
N HIS A 278 3.92 18.74 6.56
CA HIS A 278 5.32 18.71 6.97
C HIS A 278 6.10 19.59 6.00
N ALA A 279 6.46 20.80 6.47
CA ALA A 279 7.36 21.65 5.73
C ALA A 279 8.64 20.84 5.45
N PRO A 280 9.18 20.86 4.21
CA PRO A 280 10.42 20.18 3.92
C PRO A 280 11.48 20.69 4.89
N VAL A 281 12.09 19.79 5.66
CA VAL A 281 13.23 20.17 6.52
C VAL A 281 14.29 20.77 5.60
N PRO A 282 14.65 22.06 5.77
CA PRO A 282 15.68 22.66 4.94
C PRO A 282 16.93 21.77 5.04
N ARG A 283 17.43 21.25 3.93
CA ARG A 283 18.71 20.57 3.92
C ARG A 283 19.71 21.58 4.45
N PRO A 284 20.48 21.30 5.52
CA PRO A 284 21.55 22.19 5.90
C PRO A 284 22.44 22.32 4.66
N LEU A 285 22.59 23.53 4.18
CA LEU A 285 23.55 23.85 3.12
C LEU A 285 24.89 23.33 3.64
N GLY A 286 25.39 22.26 3.00
CA GLY A 286 26.65 21.67 3.37
C GLY A 286 27.72 22.77 3.32
N VAL A 287 28.24 23.14 4.46
CA VAL A 287 29.43 23.99 4.55
C VAL A 287 30.54 23.15 3.96
N GLN A 288 30.88 23.45 2.72
CA GLN A 288 32.03 22.86 2.04
C GLN A 288 33.28 23.34 2.78
N LEU A 289 33.74 22.57 3.77
CA LEU A 289 35.02 22.81 4.41
C LEU A 289 36.10 22.55 3.36
N SER A 290 36.68 23.62 2.84
CA SER A 290 37.92 23.55 2.02
C SER A 290 39.04 23.03 2.91
N LEU A 291 39.48 21.80 2.66
CA LEU A 291 40.58 21.11 3.37
C LEU A 291 41.97 21.45 2.83
N PHE A 292 42.11 22.45 1.97
CA PHE A 292 43.39 22.88 1.45
C PHE A 292 43.61 24.36 1.70
N LYS A 293 44.49 24.63 2.64
CA LYS A 293 45.37 25.77 2.70
C LYS A 293 46.78 25.26 2.81
#